data_eeb597c2fac0d9ec150a30f0653d3839
#
_entry.id   eeb597c2fac0d9ec150a30f0653d3839
#
_cell.length_a   1.000
_cell.length_b   1.000
_cell.length_c   1.000
_cell.angle_alpha   90.00
_cell.angle_beta   90.00
_cell.angle_gamma   90.00
#
_symmetry.space_group_name_H-M   'P 1'
#
loop_
_entity.id
_entity.type
_entity.pdbx_description
1 polymer ?
#
loop_
_entity_poly.entity_id
_entity_poly.type
_entity_poly.pdbx_seq_one_letter_code
_entity_poly.pdbx_strand_id
1 'polypeptide(L)'
;LGNAQDAGRPQFACTKPCCEDARLNSELSRMPVSLGLHGDSFGLIEATRCIDKQLTMVNNPKISDLWITHAHLGHIEGLGQFGKESSNQKNIQLHCSDSVYTYLQSHPTWNKLFLRGNLSVANFSSNNVKPIKVPHRSEDFETHAFLIKGSHEKLLFLPDHDTWEATLSKVECRSPRDWFNSLDVNIVLLDGTFWSDNELGNRSQGNVPHPSVKQTLELMGKRREDDPRIIFIHLNHTNPLHYKSSE
;
A
#
# COMPACT_ATOMS: atom_id res chain seq x y z
N LEU A 1 -1.78 -2.61 9.14
CA LEU A 1 -0.79 -3.52 9.76
C LEU A 1 0.66 -2.99 9.63
N GLY A 2 0.80 -1.80 9.09
CA GLY A 2 2.02 -1.05 8.90
C GLY A 2 1.71 0.24 8.16
N ASN A 3 2.67 1.19 8.12
CA ASN A 3 2.46 2.48 7.45
C ASN A 3 3.72 3.02 6.76
N ALA A 4 4.81 2.28 6.75
CA ALA A 4 6.02 2.68 6.06
C ALA A 4 6.02 2.25 4.60
N GLN A 5 6.90 2.85 3.82
CA GLN A 5 7.24 2.43 2.47
C GLN A 5 7.95 1.06 2.49
N ASP A 6 8.03 0.42 1.38
CA ASP A 6 8.58 -0.91 1.03
C ASP A 6 9.68 -1.47 1.94
N ALA A 7 10.69 -0.65 2.24
CA ALA A 7 11.83 -1.07 3.06
C ALA A 7 11.51 -1.12 4.55
N GLY A 8 10.43 -0.47 4.98
CA GLY A 8 10.17 -0.24 6.39
C GLY A 8 11.14 0.74 7.04
N ARG A 9 11.04 0.88 8.37
CA ARG A 9 11.96 1.65 9.18
C ARG A 9 12.37 0.81 10.41
N PRO A 10 13.66 0.59 10.67
CA PRO A 10 14.84 1.08 9.94
C PRO A 10 14.99 0.41 8.57
N GLN A 11 15.47 1.16 7.58
CA GLN A 11 15.86 0.62 6.29
C GLN A 11 17.23 -0.05 6.39
N PHE A 12 17.41 -1.20 5.73
CA PHE A 12 18.68 -1.90 5.66
C PHE A 12 19.81 -1.01 5.11
N ALA A 13 21.00 -1.11 5.71
CA ALA A 13 22.19 -0.34 5.35
C ALA A 13 22.05 1.20 5.40
N CYS A 14 20.94 1.76 5.88
CA CYS A 14 20.78 3.19 6.06
C CYS A 14 21.47 3.66 7.34
N THR A 15 22.38 4.64 7.21
CA THR A 15 23.12 5.25 8.34
C THR A 15 22.55 6.61 8.77
N LYS A 16 21.37 7.00 8.25
CA LYS A 16 20.72 8.25 8.67
C LYS A 16 20.21 8.13 10.13
N PRO A 17 20.20 9.23 10.89
CA PRO A 17 19.74 9.23 12.28
C PRO A 17 18.39 8.56 12.49
N CYS A 18 17.43 8.80 11.59
CA CYS A 18 16.09 8.18 11.66
C CYS A 18 16.11 6.66 11.71
N CYS A 19 17.04 6.01 11.00
CA CYS A 19 17.17 4.55 11.00
C CYS A 19 18.05 4.05 12.14
N GLU A 20 19.05 4.82 12.57
CA GLU A 20 19.86 4.50 13.75
C GLU A 20 19.02 4.55 15.02
N ASP A 21 18.22 5.59 15.20
CA ASP A 21 17.26 5.70 16.30
C ASP A 21 16.29 4.51 16.34
N ALA A 22 15.76 4.12 15.18
CA ALA A 22 14.83 2.99 15.10
C ALA A 22 15.48 1.63 15.36
N ARG A 23 16.80 1.49 15.18
CA ARG A 23 17.56 0.28 15.62
C ARG A 23 17.75 0.23 17.12
N LEU A 24 17.93 1.39 17.76
CA LEU A 24 18.10 1.52 19.19
C LEU A 24 16.78 1.49 19.97
N ASN A 25 15.70 1.97 19.34
CA ASN A 25 14.38 2.00 19.94
C ASN A 25 13.34 1.37 18.99
N SER A 26 12.89 0.17 19.33
CA SER A 26 11.91 -0.59 18.53
C SER A 26 10.55 0.13 18.39
N GLU A 27 10.19 1.04 19.31
CA GLU A 27 8.97 1.83 19.20
C GLU A 27 8.97 2.78 18.00
N LEU A 28 10.16 3.11 17.48
CA LEU A 28 10.35 3.92 16.28
C LEU A 28 10.38 3.08 15.00
N SER A 29 10.38 1.75 15.13
CA SER A 29 10.33 0.85 13.97
C SER A 29 8.94 0.88 13.34
N ARG A 30 8.91 0.78 12.01
CA ARG A 30 7.66 0.73 11.23
C ARG A 30 7.77 -0.32 10.14
N MET A 31 6.73 -1.13 10.03
CA MET A 31 6.59 -2.12 8.96
C MET A 31 6.03 -1.47 7.70
N PRO A 32 6.30 -2.05 6.52
CA PRO A 32 5.67 -1.64 5.27
C PRO A 32 4.15 -1.67 5.37
N VAL A 33 3.50 -0.87 4.55
CA VAL A 33 2.04 -0.75 4.58
C VAL A 33 1.37 -2.06 4.13
N SER A 34 0.38 -2.51 4.90
CA SER A 34 -0.53 -3.59 4.57
C SER A 34 -1.83 -3.38 5.32
N LEU A 35 -2.95 -3.84 4.78
CA LEU A 35 -4.28 -3.66 5.37
C LEU A 35 -4.96 -5.01 5.54
N GLY A 36 -5.38 -5.34 6.76
CA GLY A 36 -6.19 -6.52 7.06
C GLY A 36 -7.68 -6.20 6.94
N LEU A 37 -8.42 -7.05 6.26
CA LEU A 37 -9.86 -6.99 6.10
C LEU A 37 -10.51 -8.11 6.94
N HIS A 38 -11.28 -7.72 7.96
CA HIS A 38 -12.00 -8.65 8.81
C HIS A 38 -13.44 -8.81 8.33
N GLY A 39 -13.90 -10.05 8.21
CA GLY A 39 -15.25 -10.45 7.84
C GLY A 39 -15.49 -11.89 8.29
N ASP A 40 -16.26 -12.66 7.54
CA ASP A 40 -16.44 -14.11 7.76
C ASP A 40 -15.14 -14.88 7.57
N SER A 41 -14.23 -14.32 6.79
CA SER A 41 -12.87 -14.77 6.57
C SER A 41 -11.91 -13.58 6.67
N PHE A 42 -10.59 -13.84 6.72
CA PHE A 42 -9.58 -12.80 6.78
C PHE A 42 -8.97 -12.56 5.39
N GLY A 43 -9.11 -11.32 4.92
CA GLY A 43 -8.47 -10.83 3.72
C GLY A 43 -7.26 -9.95 4.05
N LEU A 44 -6.29 -9.92 3.15
CA LEU A 44 -5.09 -9.10 3.26
C LEU A 44 -4.90 -8.26 2.00
N ILE A 45 -4.55 -7.00 2.15
CA ILE A 45 -4.06 -6.17 1.05
C ILE A 45 -2.57 -5.96 1.25
N GLU A 46 -1.78 -6.28 0.26
CA GLU A 46 -0.32 -6.33 0.19
C GLU A 46 0.33 -7.46 1.00
N ALA A 47 1.23 -8.19 0.36
CA ALA A 47 2.07 -9.22 0.96
C ALA A 47 3.50 -8.69 1.14
N THR A 48 3.72 -7.89 2.19
CA THR A 48 5.01 -7.24 2.43
C THR A 48 6.04 -8.21 3.01
N ARG A 49 7.32 -7.81 3.02
CA ARG A 49 8.40 -8.58 3.66
C ARG A 49 8.20 -8.86 5.15
N CYS A 50 7.33 -8.10 5.82
CA CYS A 50 7.04 -8.22 7.25
C CYS A 50 5.71 -8.93 7.53
N ILE A 51 5.18 -9.69 6.58
CA ILE A 51 3.86 -10.32 6.67
C ILE A 51 3.70 -11.19 7.92
N ASP A 52 4.76 -11.89 8.35
CA ASP A 52 4.78 -12.71 9.57
C ASP A 52 4.47 -11.88 10.81
N LYS A 53 5.15 -10.76 10.98
CA LYS A 53 4.94 -9.83 12.09
C LYS A 53 3.58 -9.14 11.99
N GLN A 54 3.17 -8.76 10.79
CA GLN A 54 1.88 -8.11 10.53
C GLN A 54 0.70 -9.04 10.89
N LEU A 55 0.78 -10.30 10.51
CA LEU A 55 -0.24 -11.29 10.85
C LEU A 55 -0.24 -11.62 12.36
N THR A 56 0.92 -11.64 12.99
CA THR A 56 1.02 -11.84 14.45
C THR A 56 0.25 -10.74 15.22
N MET A 57 0.24 -9.49 14.74
CA MET A 57 -0.51 -8.39 15.36
C MET A 57 -2.03 -8.64 15.41
N VAL A 58 -2.54 -9.50 14.54
CA VAL A 58 -3.96 -9.83 14.40
C VAL A 58 -4.25 -11.30 14.68
N ASN A 59 -3.47 -11.90 15.59
CA ASN A 59 -3.61 -13.29 16.06
C ASN A 59 -3.41 -14.35 14.95
N ASN A 60 -2.59 -14.05 13.97
CA ASN A 60 -2.14 -14.97 12.93
C ASN A 60 -3.27 -15.73 12.20
N PRO A 61 -4.25 -15.04 11.62
CA PRO A 61 -5.37 -15.65 10.94
C PRO A 61 -4.93 -16.38 9.67
N LYS A 62 -5.72 -17.36 9.22
CA LYS A 62 -5.61 -17.89 7.86
C LYS A 62 -6.11 -16.86 6.87
N ILE A 63 -5.35 -16.62 5.82
CA ILE A 63 -5.72 -15.70 4.75
C ILE A 63 -6.56 -16.47 3.73
N SER A 64 -7.78 -15.99 3.47
CA SER A 64 -8.62 -16.51 2.39
C SER A 64 -8.39 -15.77 1.08
N ASP A 65 -8.23 -14.45 1.17
CA ASP A 65 -8.18 -13.53 0.05
C ASP A 65 -6.99 -12.58 0.17
N LEU A 66 -6.30 -12.36 -0.93
CA LEU A 66 -5.13 -11.49 -1.00
C LEU A 66 -5.30 -10.52 -2.19
N TRP A 67 -5.31 -9.23 -1.92
CA TRP A 67 -5.32 -8.19 -2.95
C TRP A 67 -3.93 -7.58 -3.10
N ILE A 68 -3.49 -7.40 -4.33
CA ILE A 68 -2.21 -6.75 -4.67
C ILE A 68 -2.48 -5.54 -5.55
N THR A 69 -2.03 -4.37 -5.12
CA THR A 69 -2.17 -3.12 -5.89
C THR A 69 -1.30 -3.14 -7.14
N HIS A 70 -0.06 -3.58 -7.01
CA HIS A 70 0.95 -3.69 -8.07
C HIS A 70 2.12 -4.59 -7.62
N ALA A 71 3.04 -4.90 -8.54
CA ALA A 71 4.07 -5.90 -8.28
C ALA A 71 5.46 -5.33 -7.93
N HIS A 72 5.56 -4.10 -7.40
CA HIS A 72 6.83 -3.69 -6.78
C HIS A 72 7.15 -4.59 -5.58
N LEU A 73 8.42 -4.85 -5.33
CA LEU A 73 8.87 -5.83 -4.33
C LEU A 73 8.29 -5.55 -2.94
N GLY A 74 8.14 -4.29 -2.55
CA GLY A 74 7.58 -3.91 -1.25
C GLY A 74 6.19 -4.48 -0.99
N HIS A 75 5.41 -4.72 -2.06
CA HIS A 75 4.02 -5.16 -2.02
C HIS A 75 3.86 -6.67 -2.20
N ILE A 76 4.87 -7.38 -2.74
CA ILE A 76 4.78 -8.80 -3.10
C ILE A 76 5.86 -9.70 -2.47
N GLU A 77 6.90 -9.13 -1.85
CA GLU A 77 8.04 -9.93 -1.34
C GLU A 77 7.61 -10.98 -0.31
N GLY A 78 6.57 -10.69 0.47
CA GLY A 78 5.99 -11.60 1.45
C GLY A 78 5.23 -12.79 0.86
N LEU A 79 4.95 -12.83 -0.45
CA LEU A 79 4.30 -13.98 -1.09
C LEU A 79 5.04 -15.30 -0.83
N GLY A 80 6.37 -15.23 -0.68
CA GLY A 80 7.18 -16.40 -0.34
C GLY A 80 6.77 -17.10 0.95
N GLN A 81 6.16 -16.38 1.90
CA GLN A 81 5.68 -16.92 3.16
C GLN A 81 4.50 -17.90 3.00
N PHE A 82 3.81 -17.89 1.86
CA PHE A 82 2.77 -18.86 1.54
C PHE A 82 3.31 -20.15 0.94
N GLY A 83 4.60 -20.18 0.59
CA GLY A 83 5.25 -21.31 -0.04
C GLY A 83 5.47 -22.50 0.91
N LYS A 84 5.92 -23.62 0.30
CA LYS A 84 6.19 -24.89 0.98
C LYS A 84 7.21 -24.75 2.10
N GLU A 85 8.14 -23.84 1.94
CA GLU A 85 9.27 -23.63 2.84
C GLU A 85 8.89 -22.81 4.10
N SER A 86 7.63 -22.31 4.15
CA SER A 86 7.08 -21.54 5.28
C SER A 86 5.70 -22.08 5.67
N SER A 87 4.63 -21.28 5.56
CA SER A 87 3.30 -21.68 6.03
C SER A 87 2.64 -22.77 5.19
N ASN A 88 3.06 -22.94 3.93
CA ASN A 88 2.43 -23.83 2.95
C ASN A 88 0.89 -23.70 2.88
N GLN A 89 0.37 -22.53 3.18
CA GLN A 89 -1.07 -22.27 3.12
C GLN A 89 -1.57 -22.48 1.68
N LYS A 90 -2.76 -23.05 1.54
CA LYS A 90 -3.36 -23.42 0.26
C LYS A 90 -4.63 -22.62 -0.01
N ASN A 91 -4.95 -22.53 -1.31
CA ASN A 91 -6.22 -21.98 -1.80
C ASN A 91 -6.46 -20.52 -1.42
N ILE A 92 -5.38 -19.71 -1.28
CA ILE A 92 -5.51 -18.27 -1.13
C ILE A 92 -5.99 -17.70 -2.47
N GLN A 93 -7.10 -16.96 -2.45
CA GLN A 93 -7.63 -16.28 -3.62
C GLN A 93 -6.85 -15.00 -3.87
N LEU A 94 -6.09 -14.94 -4.96
CA LEU A 94 -5.32 -13.76 -5.35
C LEU A 94 -6.16 -12.88 -6.27
N HIS A 95 -6.36 -11.65 -5.83
CA HIS A 95 -7.06 -10.59 -6.56
C HIS A 95 -6.04 -9.54 -7.02
N CYS A 96 -5.72 -9.54 -8.30
CA CYS A 96 -4.78 -8.60 -8.92
C CYS A 96 -5.15 -8.37 -10.39
N SER A 97 -4.54 -7.35 -11.01
CA SER A 97 -4.70 -7.13 -12.45
C SER A 97 -4.05 -8.25 -13.27
N ASP A 98 -4.48 -8.39 -14.52
CA ASP A 98 -3.92 -9.38 -15.46
C ASP A 98 -2.42 -9.15 -15.67
N SER A 99 -1.97 -7.90 -15.67
CA SER A 99 -0.54 -7.56 -15.81
C SER A 99 0.27 -8.00 -14.60
N VAL A 100 -0.23 -7.79 -13.37
CA VAL A 100 0.41 -8.30 -12.14
C VAL A 100 0.44 -9.83 -12.14
N TYR A 101 -0.65 -10.48 -12.52
CA TYR A 101 -0.67 -11.94 -12.63
C TYR A 101 0.35 -12.45 -13.62
N THR A 102 0.41 -11.87 -14.82
CA THR A 102 1.38 -12.22 -15.86
C THR A 102 2.82 -12.03 -15.37
N TYR A 103 3.08 -10.93 -14.69
CA TYR A 103 4.37 -10.66 -14.07
C TYR A 103 4.74 -11.75 -13.05
N LEU A 104 3.86 -12.10 -12.12
CA LEU A 104 4.11 -13.14 -11.13
C LEU A 104 4.33 -14.52 -11.77
N GLN A 105 3.59 -14.86 -12.81
CA GLN A 105 3.76 -16.11 -13.54
C GLN A 105 5.08 -16.19 -14.31
N SER A 106 5.57 -15.08 -14.83
CA SER A 106 6.84 -15.05 -15.57
C SER A 106 8.07 -15.30 -14.69
N HIS A 107 7.92 -15.12 -13.36
CA HIS A 107 8.98 -15.33 -12.40
C HIS A 107 8.89 -16.71 -11.74
N PRO A 108 9.89 -17.60 -11.93
CA PRO A 108 9.85 -18.97 -11.42
C PRO A 108 9.54 -19.10 -9.93
N THR A 109 9.98 -18.14 -9.12
CA THR A 109 9.75 -18.12 -7.68
C THR A 109 8.27 -17.99 -7.35
N TRP A 110 7.60 -17.01 -7.96
CA TRP A 110 6.17 -16.74 -7.70
C TRP A 110 5.28 -17.75 -8.42
N ASN A 111 5.65 -18.17 -9.64
CA ASN A 111 4.89 -19.17 -10.40
C ASN A 111 4.72 -20.50 -9.66
N LYS A 112 5.71 -20.90 -8.86
CA LYS A 112 5.62 -22.11 -8.02
C LYS A 112 4.46 -22.07 -7.02
N LEU A 113 4.04 -20.87 -6.55
CA LEU A 113 2.91 -20.75 -5.63
C LEU A 113 1.59 -21.13 -6.31
N PHE A 114 1.43 -20.78 -7.58
CA PHE A 114 0.27 -21.20 -8.39
C PHE A 114 0.31 -22.68 -8.70
N LEU A 115 1.43 -23.19 -9.21
CA LEU A 115 1.60 -24.61 -9.54
C LEU A 115 1.38 -25.55 -8.35
N ARG A 116 1.66 -25.07 -7.14
CA ARG A 116 1.49 -25.84 -5.90
C ARG A 116 0.12 -25.61 -5.23
N GLY A 117 -0.73 -24.78 -5.79
CA GLY A 117 -2.05 -24.46 -5.23
C GLY A 117 -1.99 -23.65 -3.94
N ASN A 118 -0.90 -22.91 -3.71
CA ASN A 118 -0.85 -21.94 -2.62
C ASN A 118 -1.70 -20.71 -2.97
N LEU A 119 -1.58 -20.20 -4.19
CA LEU A 119 -2.36 -19.11 -4.75
C LEU A 119 -3.23 -19.62 -5.90
N SER A 120 -4.44 -19.06 -6.01
CA SER A 120 -5.36 -19.23 -7.13
C SER A 120 -5.88 -17.87 -7.54
N VAL A 121 -5.88 -17.55 -8.84
CA VAL A 121 -6.38 -16.25 -9.31
C VAL A 121 -7.90 -16.19 -9.16
N ALA A 122 -8.38 -15.11 -8.61
CA ALA A 122 -9.79 -14.79 -8.47
C ALA A 122 -10.14 -13.50 -9.22
N ASN A 123 -11.42 -13.16 -9.29
CA ASN A 123 -11.86 -11.91 -9.89
C ASN A 123 -11.21 -10.73 -9.17
N PHE A 124 -10.62 -9.80 -9.92
CA PHE A 124 -9.94 -8.64 -9.35
C PHE A 124 -10.89 -7.73 -8.55
N SER A 125 -12.14 -7.62 -9.01
CA SER A 125 -13.20 -6.91 -8.29
C SER A 125 -14.06 -7.90 -7.51
N SER A 126 -14.34 -7.58 -6.24
CA SER A 126 -15.30 -8.30 -5.40
C SER A 126 -16.46 -7.38 -5.00
N ASN A 127 -17.44 -7.91 -4.27
CA ASN A 127 -18.57 -7.10 -3.77
C ASN A 127 -18.11 -5.94 -2.86
N ASN A 128 -17.03 -6.15 -2.12
CA ASN A 128 -16.56 -5.21 -1.09
C ASN A 128 -15.25 -4.51 -1.46
N VAL A 129 -14.51 -4.98 -2.45
CA VAL A 129 -13.23 -4.38 -2.88
C VAL A 129 -13.26 -4.15 -4.38
N LYS A 130 -13.16 -2.89 -4.80
CA LYS A 130 -13.14 -2.48 -6.21
C LYS A 130 -11.80 -1.85 -6.57
N PRO A 131 -11.08 -2.36 -7.57
CA PRO A 131 -9.86 -1.72 -8.05
C PRO A 131 -10.16 -0.44 -8.84
N ILE A 132 -9.33 0.57 -8.66
CA ILE A 132 -9.33 1.82 -9.43
C ILE A 132 -7.93 2.00 -9.98
N LYS A 133 -7.77 1.97 -11.30
CA LYS A 133 -6.46 2.14 -11.94
C LYS A 133 -5.93 3.54 -11.72
N VAL A 134 -4.68 3.63 -11.24
CA VAL A 134 -3.95 4.88 -11.01
C VAL A 134 -2.61 4.86 -11.74
N PRO A 135 -2.09 6.04 -12.15
CA PRO A 135 -0.74 6.12 -12.71
C PRO A 135 0.29 5.83 -11.63
N HIS A 136 1.17 4.90 -11.90
CA HIS A 136 2.39 4.68 -11.14
C HIS A 136 3.43 4.02 -12.04
N ARG A 137 4.69 4.43 -11.90
CA ARG A 137 5.77 4.00 -12.77
C ARG A 137 5.95 2.48 -12.74
N SER A 138 5.69 1.86 -13.84
CA SER A 138 6.10 0.50 -14.15
C SER A 138 5.87 0.26 -15.64
N GLU A 139 6.81 -0.40 -16.29
CA GLU A 139 6.67 -0.86 -17.68
C GLU A 139 5.99 -2.23 -17.75
N ASP A 140 6.04 -3.00 -16.66
CA ASP A 140 5.65 -4.41 -16.64
C ASP A 140 4.23 -4.66 -16.12
N PHE A 141 3.68 -3.75 -15.30
CA PHE A 141 2.38 -3.95 -14.64
C PHE A 141 1.65 -2.66 -14.35
N GLU A 142 0.34 -2.77 -14.21
CA GLU A 142 -0.55 -1.69 -13.82
C GLU A 142 -0.64 -1.56 -12.30
N THR A 143 -0.86 -0.32 -11.82
CA THR A 143 -1.08 -0.01 -10.41
C THR A 143 -2.54 0.37 -10.15
N HIS A 144 -3.08 -0.09 -9.03
CA HIS A 144 -4.46 0.17 -8.65
C HIS A 144 -4.55 0.62 -7.19
N ALA A 145 -5.44 1.58 -6.94
CA ALA A 145 -6.01 1.81 -5.62
C ALA A 145 -7.17 0.84 -5.39
N PHE A 146 -7.59 0.66 -4.14
CA PHE A 146 -8.77 -0.13 -3.80
C PHE A 146 -9.82 0.72 -3.09
N LEU A 147 -11.02 0.73 -3.63
CA LEU A 147 -12.21 1.23 -2.94
C LEU A 147 -12.83 0.06 -2.15
N ILE A 148 -12.84 0.18 -0.83
CA ILE A 148 -13.28 -0.87 0.09
C ILE A 148 -14.57 -0.43 0.75
N LYS A 149 -15.60 -1.27 0.63
CA LYS A 149 -16.89 -1.07 1.29
C LYS A 149 -16.95 -1.91 2.57
N GLY A 150 -16.90 -1.25 3.72
CA GLY A 150 -17.19 -1.85 5.02
C GLY A 150 -18.69 -1.92 5.30
N SER A 151 -19.05 -2.34 6.51
CA SER A 151 -20.45 -2.39 6.98
C SER A 151 -21.09 -1.00 7.15
N HIS A 152 -20.28 -0.01 7.52
CA HIS A 152 -20.75 1.35 7.84
C HIS A 152 -20.01 2.44 7.05
N GLU A 153 -18.79 2.18 6.62
CA GLU A 153 -17.91 3.16 6.00
C GLU A 153 -17.31 2.64 4.71
N LYS A 154 -16.94 3.57 3.83
CA LYS A 154 -16.15 3.29 2.64
C LYS A 154 -14.75 3.85 2.83
N LEU A 155 -13.77 3.10 2.40
CA LEU A 155 -12.35 3.44 2.50
C LEU A 155 -11.69 3.39 1.13
N LEU A 156 -10.90 4.40 0.80
CA LEU A 156 -9.97 4.36 -0.33
C LEU A 156 -8.57 4.01 0.20
N PHE A 157 -7.97 2.95 -0.34
CA PHE A 157 -6.58 2.57 -0.11
C PHE A 157 -5.75 2.92 -1.34
N LEU A 158 -4.93 3.95 -1.24
CA LEU A 158 -4.09 4.49 -2.31
C LEU A 158 -2.65 4.65 -1.79
N PRO A 159 -1.86 3.57 -1.71
CA PRO A 159 -0.50 3.63 -1.17
C PRO A 159 0.49 4.28 -2.14
N ASP A 160 0.27 4.14 -3.44
CA ASP A 160 1.19 4.58 -4.49
C ASP A 160 0.47 5.23 -5.66
N HIS A 161 0.93 6.41 -6.06
CA HIS A 161 0.61 7.02 -7.35
C HIS A 161 1.66 8.07 -7.74
N ASP A 162 1.81 8.36 -9.03
CA ASP A 162 2.90 9.22 -9.50
C ASP A 162 2.71 10.69 -9.18
N THR A 163 1.61 11.29 -9.65
CA THR A 163 1.31 12.70 -9.43
C THR A 163 -0.21 12.91 -9.31
N TRP A 164 -0.60 13.97 -8.63
CA TRP A 164 -2.01 14.35 -8.60
C TRP A 164 -2.55 14.71 -9.97
N GLU A 165 -1.76 15.38 -10.80
CA GLU A 165 -2.17 15.75 -12.17
C GLU A 165 -2.53 14.51 -13.00
N ALA A 166 -1.63 13.51 -13.04
CA ALA A 166 -1.86 12.28 -13.80
C ALA A 166 -3.02 11.46 -13.21
N THR A 167 -3.11 11.37 -11.87
CA THR A 167 -4.18 10.63 -11.19
C THR A 167 -5.53 11.27 -11.44
N LEU A 168 -5.67 12.58 -11.25
CA LEU A 168 -6.92 13.31 -11.45
C LEU A 168 -7.37 13.28 -12.91
N SER A 169 -6.44 13.40 -13.85
CA SER A 169 -6.74 13.20 -15.28
C SER A 169 -7.30 11.80 -15.55
N LYS A 170 -6.70 10.76 -14.93
CA LYS A 170 -7.12 9.37 -15.11
C LYS A 170 -8.50 9.06 -14.56
N VAL A 171 -8.86 9.68 -13.43
CA VAL A 171 -10.16 9.50 -12.77
C VAL A 171 -11.19 10.59 -13.14
N GLU A 172 -10.84 11.46 -14.09
CA GLU A 172 -11.69 12.54 -14.63
C GLU A 172 -12.22 13.51 -13.55
N CYS A 173 -11.38 13.83 -12.55
CA CYS A 173 -11.71 14.73 -11.45
C CYS A 173 -10.83 15.99 -11.48
N ARG A 174 -11.31 17.10 -10.93
CA ARG A 174 -10.59 18.39 -10.92
C ARG A 174 -9.66 18.56 -9.73
N SER A 175 -9.96 17.89 -8.62
CA SER A 175 -9.19 17.97 -7.38
C SER A 175 -9.27 16.65 -6.61
N PRO A 176 -8.34 16.40 -5.67
CA PRO A 176 -8.43 15.24 -4.79
C PRO A 176 -9.78 15.19 -4.04
N ARG A 177 -10.26 16.34 -3.57
CA ARG A 177 -11.56 16.46 -2.88
C ARG A 177 -12.72 16.03 -3.77
N ASP A 178 -12.77 16.50 -5.03
CA ASP A 178 -13.82 16.10 -5.97
C ASP A 178 -13.80 14.59 -6.19
N TRP A 179 -12.62 13.99 -6.30
CA TRP A 179 -12.49 12.55 -6.45
C TRP A 179 -12.99 11.80 -5.21
N PHE A 180 -12.56 12.20 -4.02
CA PHE A 180 -13.00 11.55 -2.78
C PHE A 180 -14.52 11.67 -2.59
N ASN A 181 -15.09 12.82 -2.88
CA ASN A 181 -16.54 13.04 -2.82
C ASN A 181 -17.28 12.19 -3.87
N SER A 182 -16.74 12.04 -5.09
CA SER A 182 -17.35 11.19 -6.12
C SER A 182 -17.40 9.72 -5.74
N LEU A 183 -16.43 9.26 -4.92
CA LEU A 183 -16.37 7.90 -4.40
C LEU A 183 -17.24 7.73 -3.14
N ASP A 184 -17.70 8.81 -2.52
CA ASP A 184 -18.46 8.83 -1.26
C ASP A 184 -17.70 8.05 -0.16
N VAL A 185 -16.41 8.36 0.02
CA VAL A 185 -15.54 7.70 1.01
C VAL A 185 -15.49 8.46 2.31
N ASN A 186 -15.44 7.71 3.42
CA ASN A 186 -15.32 8.26 4.78
C ASN A 186 -13.85 8.35 5.22
N ILE A 187 -13.02 7.43 4.73
CA ILE A 187 -11.61 7.31 5.08
C ILE A 187 -10.78 7.17 3.81
N VAL A 188 -9.65 7.88 3.77
CA VAL A 188 -8.64 7.75 2.71
C VAL A 188 -7.30 7.41 3.34
N LEU A 189 -6.78 6.21 3.05
CA LEU A 189 -5.40 5.82 3.33
C LEU A 189 -4.58 6.19 2.11
N LEU A 190 -3.81 7.26 2.21
CA LEU A 190 -3.25 7.99 1.10
C LEU A 190 -1.73 7.94 1.08
N ASP A 191 -1.15 7.84 -0.11
CA ASP A 191 0.28 7.99 -0.35
C ASP A 191 0.83 9.23 0.36
N GLY A 192 1.74 9.00 1.27
CA GLY A 192 2.46 9.99 2.04
C GLY A 192 3.95 9.76 2.01
N THR A 193 4.46 9.13 0.95
CA THR A 193 5.86 8.70 0.84
C THR A 193 6.83 9.79 1.28
N PHE A 194 6.68 10.99 0.76
CA PHE A 194 7.52 12.12 1.14
C PHE A 194 6.71 13.24 1.79
N TRP A 195 7.28 13.85 2.81
CA TRP A 195 6.71 15.06 3.43
C TRP A 195 6.73 16.25 2.47
N SER A 196 7.87 16.43 1.79
CA SER A 196 8.09 17.50 0.80
C SER A 196 9.19 17.09 -0.17
N ASP A 197 9.31 17.83 -1.26
CA ASP A 197 10.30 17.62 -2.32
C ASP A 197 11.75 17.66 -1.80
N ASN A 198 11.99 18.44 -0.74
CA ASN A 198 13.31 18.55 -0.11
C ASN A 198 13.78 17.25 0.58
N GLU A 199 12.87 16.33 0.88
CA GLU A 199 13.21 15.05 1.53
C GLU A 199 14.04 14.14 0.62
N LEU A 200 13.92 14.30 -0.69
CA LEU A 200 14.69 13.57 -1.70
C LEU A 200 16.16 14.02 -1.80
N GLY A 201 16.53 15.16 -1.21
CA GLY A 201 17.87 15.74 -1.32
C GLY A 201 18.21 16.06 -2.79
N ASN A 202 19.34 15.51 -3.28
CA ASN A 202 19.79 15.71 -4.66
C ASN A 202 19.07 14.83 -5.71
N ARG A 203 18.10 14.00 -5.31
CA ARG A 203 17.30 13.21 -6.26
C ARG A 203 16.12 14.04 -6.73
N SER A 204 15.97 14.19 -8.04
CA SER A 204 14.78 14.86 -8.59
C SER A 204 13.54 13.98 -8.39
N GLN A 205 12.39 14.59 -8.09
CA GLN A 205 11.08 13.91 -8.06
C GLN A 205 10.77 13.15 -9.35
N GLY A 206 11.29 13.60 -10.50
CA GLY A 206 11.12 12.90 -11.77
C GLY A 206 11.64 11.46 -11.79
N ASN A 207 12.55 11.11 -10.86
CA ASN A 207 13.09 9.75 -10.75
C ASN A 207 12.36 8.89 -9.70
N VAL A 208 11.59 9.51 -8.79
CA VAL A 208 10.84 8.83 -7.72
C VAL A 208 9.53 9.59 -7.51
N PRO A 209 8.59 9.51 -8.49
CA PRO A 209 7.36 10.28 -8.41
C PRO A 209 6.44 9.72 -7.32
N HIS A 210 6.10 10.59 -6.40
CA HIS A 210 5.04 10.47 -5.41
C HIS A 210 4.63 11.88 -5.03
N PRO A 211 3.35 12.21 -4.93
CA PRO A 211 2.92 13.50 -4.42
C PRO A 211 3.40 13.67 -2.98
N SER A 212 4.00 14.82 -2.67
CA SER A 212 4.35 15.07 -1.29
C SER A 212 3.10 15.34 -0.43
N VAL A 213 3.22 15.06 0.86
CA VAL A 213 2.14 15.37 1.84
C VAL A 213 1.79 16.86 1.77
N LYS A 214 2.80 17.74 1.70
CA LYS A 214 2.57 19.19 1.57
C LYS A 214 1.75 19.53 0.33
N GLN A 215 2.13 19.01 -0.83
CA GLN A 215 1.39 19.22 -2.08
C GLN A 215 -0.05 18.75 -1.96
N THR A 216 -0.27 17.58 -1.38
CA THR A 216 -1.62 17.05 -1.16
C THR A 216 -2.45 17.97 -0.25
N LEU A 217 -1.87 18.45 0.85
CA LEU A 217 -2.54 19.37 1.77
C LEU A 217 -2.86 20.72 1.12
N GLU A 218 -1.96 21.24 0.27
CA GLU A 218 -2.19 22.47 -0.51
C GLU A 218 -3.37 22.31 -1.49
N LEU A 219 -3.43 21.18 -2.21
CA LEU A 219 -4.54 20.89 -3.13
C LEU A 219 -5.87 20.66 -2.40
N MET A 220 -5.85 20.07 -1.22
CA MET A 220 -7.04 19.92 -0.38
C MET A 220 -7.48 21.26 0.23
N GLY A 221 -6.53 22.16 0.54
CA GLY A 221 -6.81 23.44 1.19
C GLY A 221 -7.39 23.28 2.58
N LYS A 222 -8.17 24.26 3.04
CA LYS A 222 -8.82 24.17 4.37
C LYS A 222 -9.76 22.98 4.46
N ARG A 223 -9.68 22.25 5.57
CA ARG A 223 -10.59 21.15 5.86
C ARG A 223 -12.04 21.64 5.90
N ARG A 224 -12.92 20.86 5.31
CA ARG A 224 -14.38 21.05 5.33
C ARG A 224 -15.02 19.98 6.21
N GLU A 225 -16.24 20.19 6.61
CA GLU A 225 -16.97 19.28 7.51
C GLU A 225 -17.27 17.93 6.83
N ASP A 226 -17.49 17.96 5.52
CA ASP A 226 -17.78 16.82 4.65
C ASP A 226 -16.52 16.13 4.07
N ASP A 227 -15.32 16.62 4.37
CA ASP A 227 -14.08 15.98 3.92
C ASP A 227 -13.89 14.61 4.62
N PRO A 228 -13.46 13.56 3.90
CA PRO A 228 -13.11 12.30 4.51
C PRO A 228 -11.95 12.45 5.50
N ARG A 229 -11.81 11.49 6.39
CA ARG A 229 -10.62 11.37 7.23
C ARG A 229 -9.44 10.89 6.39
N ILE A 230 -8.45 11.75 6.17
CA ILE A 230 -7.22 11.40 5.45
C ILE A 230 -6.17 10.91 6.43
N ILE A 231 -5.56 9.77 6.14
CA ILE A 231 -4.45 9.17 6.89
C ILE A 231 -3.34 8.89 5.89
N PHE A 232 -2.21 9.57 6.05
CA PHE A 232 -1.04 9.32 5.23
C PHE A 232 -0.37 8.02 5.63
N ILE A 233 -0.12 7.18 4.63
CA ILE A 233 0.52 5.87 4.74
C ILE A 233 1.70 5.79 3.77
N HIS A 234 2.37 4.63 3.68
CA HIS A 234 3.49 4.40 2.76
C HIS A 234 4.66 5.38 2.98
N LEU A 235 4.89 5.77 4.25
CA LEU A 235 5.85 6.81 4.62
C LEU A 235 7.30 6.33 4.41
N ASN A 236 8.10 7.10 3.67
CA ASN A 236 9.54 6.85 3.58
C ASN A 236 10.19 6.92 4.99
N HIS A 237 11.25 6.16 5.21
CA HIS A 237 11.91 6.08 6.51
C HIS A 237 12.37 7.43 7.08
N THR A 238 12.58 8.45 6.23
CA THR A 238 12.96 9.82 6.63
C THR A 238 11.77 10.73 6.91
N ASN A 239 10.54 10.30 6.56
CA ASN A 239 9.36 11.16 6.67
C ASN A 239 9.11 11.59 8.13
N PRO A 240 8.99 12.90 8.41
CA PRO A 240 8.79 13.40 9.77
C PRO A 240 7.48 12.93 10.42
N LEU A 241 6.49 12.49 9.66
CA LEU A 241 5.23 11.93 10.21
C LEU A 241 5.44 10.63 11.00
N HIS A 242 6.62 10.01 10.94
CA HIS A 242 6.96 8.90 11.83
C HIS A 242 7.15 9.30 13.29
N TYR A 243 7.47 10.55 13.53
CA TYR A 243 7.62 11.07 14.89
C TYR A 243 6.28 11.62 15.37
N LYS A 244 5.93 11.33 16.62
CA LYS A 244 4.82 12.05 17.26
C LYS A 244 5.22 13.51 17.30
N SER A 245 4.45 14.41 16.69
CA SER A 245 4.62 15.83 16.93
C SER A 245 4.45 16.04 18.43
N SER A 246 5.50 16.50 19.12
CA SER A 246 5.28 17.34 20.28
C SER A 246 4.52 18.56 19.76
N GLU A 247 3.33 18.79 20.26
CA GLU A 247 2.42 19.89 19.90
C GLU A 247 3.10 21.16 19.43
#